data_60de17990c4ad787c6c4e1a596b7d50b
#
_entry.id   60de17990c4ad787c6c4e1a596b7d50b
#
_cell.length_a   1.000
_cell.length_b   1.000
_cell.length_c   1.000
_cell.angle_alpha   90.00
_cell.angle_beta   90.00
_cell.angle_gamma   90.00
#
_symmetry.space_group_name_H-M   'P 1'
#
loop_
_entity.id
_entity.type
_entity.pdbx_description
1 polymer ?
#
loop_
_entity_poly.entity_id
_entity_poly.type
_entity_poly.pdbx_seq_one_letter_code
_entity_poly.pdbx_strand_id
1 'polypeptide(L)'
;SSMNWKFPITVERLVALGQIKKSRFRKDSPFQIKELISNPKTWINKCCEVEAAMQRVGISNLAKRRLDSLSGGQQQRALLAKTLMSPSKFFLLDEPCSALDPPARDEFLKIIRQIADAGMAVFISSHDWGSSLNAYDKVVVLDKTVIAIGTPKEVQNKLDDICCLKEKNLCDCD
;
A
#
# COMPACT_ATOMS: atom_id res chain seq x y z
N SER A 1 -7.59 -2.70 -13.11
CA SER A 1 -7.13 -3.96 -13.74
C SER A 1 -7.07 -5.05 -12.68
N SER A 2 -8.00 -6.00 -12.74
CA SER A 2 -8.06 -7.11 -11.81
C SER A 2 -6.84 -8.02 -12.04
N MET A 3 -5.94 -8.06 -11.08
CA MET A 3 -4.82 -9.00 -11.09
C MET A 3 -5.38 -10.43 -11.03
N ASN A 4 -4.94 -11.29 -11.95
CA ASN A 4 -5.42 -12.67 -12.01
C ASN A 4 -4.76 -13.52 -10.91
N TRP A 5 -5.40 -13.62 -9.74
CA TRP A 5 -4.92 -14.31 -8.54
C TRP A 5 -5.01 -15.83 -8.60
N LYS A 6 -5.28 -16.43 -9.76
CA LYS A 6 -5.35 -17.90 -9.93
C LYS A 6 -4.03 -18.64 -9.67
N PHE A 7 -2.97 -17.92 -9.33
CA PHE A 7 -1.70 -18.52 -8.97
C PHE A 7 -1.78 -19.12 -7.54
N PRO A 8 -1.50 -20.41 -7.34
CA PRO A 8 -1.66 -21.10 -6.06
C PRO A 8 -0.51 -20.74 -5.10
N ILE A 9 -0.47 -19.52 -4.59
CA ILE A 9 0.53 -19.05 -3.63
C ILE A 9 -0.11 -18.87 -2.25
N THR A 10 0.57 -19.29 -1.19
CA THR A 10 0.19 -18.99 0.19
C THR A 10 0.64 -17.59 0.59
N VAL A 11 -0.02 -17.01 1.61
CA VAL A 11 0.29 -15.67 2.13
C VAL A 11 1.77 -15.59 2.54
N GLU A 12 2.25 -16.53 3.34
CA GLU A 12 3.66 -16.56 3.79
C GLU A 12 4.65 -16.56 2.62
N ARG A 13 4.36 -17.33 1.56
CA ARG A 13 5.21 -17.36 0.35
C ARG A 13 5.18 -16.05 -0.41
N LEU A 14 3.99 -15.42 -0.53
CA LEU A 14 3.88 -14.10 -1.13
C LEU A 14 4.72 -13.07 -0.37
N VAL A 15 4.60 -13.04 0.96
CA VAL A 15 5.33 -12.10 1.81
C VAL A 15 6.83 -12.33 1.69
N ALA A 16 7.29 -13.58 1.71
CA ALA A 16 8.70 -13.93 1.53
C ALA A 16 9.30 -13.44 0.20
N LEU A 17 8.51 -13.27 -0.85
CA LEU A 17 8.97 -12.70 -2.12
C LEU A 17 9.42 -11.24 -1.99
N GLY A 18 8.97 -10.50 -0.96
CA GLY A 18 9.39 -9.12 -0.69
C GLY A 18 10.87 -8.99 -0.32
N GLN A 19 11.52 -10.05 0.15
CA GLN A 19 12.95 -10.06 0.53
C GLN A 19 13.93 -10.12 -0.65
N ILE A 20 13.47 -10.04 -1.87
CA ILE A 20 14.35 -10.12 -3.05
C ILE A 20 15.27 -8.89 -3.07
N LYS A 21 16.52 -9.08 -2.63
CA LYS A 21 17.56 -8.03 -2.68
C LYS A 21 17.81 -7.59 -4.12
N LYS A 22 17.78 -6.30 -4.40
CA LYS A 22 18.12 -5.69 -5.71
C LYS A 22 19.50 -6.09 -6.24
N SER A 23 20.41 -6.57 -5.38
CA SER A 23 21.77 -7.00 -5.78
C SER A 23 21.81 -8.25 -6.70
N ARG A 24 20.68 -8.96 -6.85
CA ARG A 24 20.59 -10.14 -7.73
C ARG A 24 20.01 -9.84 -9.12
N PHE A 25 19.59 -8.62 -9.40
CA PHE A 25 19.25 -8.18 -10.76
C PHE A 25 20.51 -7.73 -11.54
N ARG A 26 21.58 -8.54 -11.51
CA ARG A 26 22.60 -8.44 -12.57
C ARG A 26 22.00 -9.08 -13.81
N LYS A 27 22.14 -8.39 -14.95
CA LYS A 27 21.60 -8.77 -16.27
C LYS A 27 21.99 -10.18 -16.74
N ASP A 28 22.96 -10.80 -16.10
CA ASP A 28 23.62 -12.03 -16.57
C ASP A 28 23.38 -13.26 -15.65
N SER A 29 22.47 -13.18 -14.68
CA SER A 29 22.17 -14.35 -13.87
C SER A 29 20.73 -14.79 -14.10
N PRO A 30 20.50 -16.00 -14.63
CA PRO A 30 19.15 -16.55 -14.69
C PRO A 30 18.61 -16.64 -13.27
N PHE A 31 17.57 -15.88 -12.99
CA PHE A 31 16.90 -15.84 -11.69
C PHE A 31 16.33 -17.22 -11.37
N GLN A 32 17.03 -17.98 -10.54
CA GLN A 32 16.58 -19.30 -10.13
C GLN A 32 15.66 -19.16 -8.92
N ILE A 33 14.37 -19.00 -9.18
CA ILE A 33 13.30 -19.16 -8.18
C ILE A 33 13.44 -20.49 -7.41
N LYS A 34 14.01 -21.51 -8.06
CA LYS A 34 14.32 -22.83 -7.46
C LYS A 34 15.25 -22.74 -6.24
N GLU A 35 16.25 -21.87 -6.23
CA GLU A 35 17.17 -21.72 -5.08
C GLU A 35 16.49 -21.11 -3.83
N LEU A 36 15.49 -20.26 -4.03
CA LEU A 36 14.71 -19.70 -2.92
C LEU A 36 13.82 -20.76 -2.26
N ILE A 37 13.45 -21.80 -3.00
CA ILE A 37 12.53 -22.85 -2.53
C ILE A 37 13.27 -24.02 -1.90
N SER A 38 14.55 -24.25 -2.26
CA SER A 38 15.24 -25.50 -1.97
C SER A 38 16.23 -25.49 -0.80
N ASN A 39 16.54 -24.33 -0.18
CA ASN A 39 17.50 -24.29 0.91
C ASN A 39 16.84 -24.06 2.29
N PRO A 40 16.71 -25.12 3.14
CA PRO A 40 16.02 -25.02 4.44
C PRO A 40 16.64 -24.02 5.43
N LYS A 41 17.96 -23.83 5.43
CA LYS A 41 18.65 -22.91 6.35
C LYS A 41 18.38 -21.43 6.05
N THR A 42 18.14 -21.09 4.79
CA THR A 42 17.72 -19.71 4.44
C THR A 42 16.27 -19.43 4.82
N TRP A 43 15.45 -20.47 4.99
CA TRP A 43 14.05 -20.33 5.40
C TRP A 43 13.90 -20.03 6.89
N ILE A 44 14.74 -20.59 7.76
CA ILE A 44 14.58 -20.45 9.22
C ILE A 44 14.76 -18.99 9.66
N ASN A 45 15.80 -18.29 9.19
CA ASN A 45 15.97 -16.86 9.48
C ASN A 45 14.93 -15.97 8.79
N LYS A 46 14.41 -16.40 7.64
CA LYS A 46 13.35 -15.72 6.90
C LYS A 46 11.97 -15.88 7.53
N CYS A 47 11.69 -17.01 8.18
CA CYS A 47 10.42 -17.25 8.86
C CYS A 47 10.12 -16.18 9.93
N CYS A 48 11.10 -15.79 10.73
CA CYS A 48 10.90 -14.79 11.79
C CYS A 48 10.59 -13.40 11.19
N GLU A 49 11.24 -13.02 10.09
CA GLU A 49 10.99 -11.73 9.43
C GLU A 49 9.63 -11.72 8.72
N VAL A 50 9.27 -12.80 8.04
CA VAL A 50 7.96 -12.98 7.38
C VAL A 50 6.85 -12.94 8.42
N GLU A 51 7.01 -13.69 9.52
CA GLU A 51 6.05 -13.69 10.62
C GLU A 51 5.88 -12.29 11.23
N ALA A 52 6.98 -11.59 11.51
CA ALA A 52 6.95 -10.23 12.04
C ALA A 52 6.25 -9.25 11.08
N ALA A 53 6.47 -9.39 9.76
CA ALA A 53 5.77 -8.57 8.78
C ALA A 53 4.27 -8.86 8.74
N MET A 54 3.87 -10.14 8.81
CA MET A 54 2.45 -10.54 8.87
C MET A 54 1.78 -10.09 10.16
N GLN A 55 2.48 -10.13 11.30
CA GLN A 55 1.98 -9.63 12.59
C GLN A 55 1.69 -8.14 12.53
N ARG A 56 2.59 -7.34 11.95
CA ARG A 56 2.42 -5.88 11.80
C ARG A 56 1.14 -5.50 11.06
N VAL A 57 0.70 -6.33 10.13
CA VAL A 57 -0.52 -6.08 9.34
C VAL A 57 -1.70 -6.95 9.78
N GLY A 58 -1.56 -7.70 10.86
CA GLY A 58 -2.64 -8.47 11.48
C GLY A 58 -3.16 -9.67 10.68
N ILE A 59 -2.26 -10.38 9.94
CA ILE A 59 -2.64 -11.53 9.11
C ILE A 59 -1.86 -12.82 9.39
N SER A 60 -1.19 -12.93 10.53
CA SER A 60 -0.39 -14.12 10.88
C SER A 60 -1.18 -15.43 10.84
N ASN A 61 -2.45 -15.37 11.25
CA ASN A 61 -3.36 -16.52 11.24
C ASN A 61 -3.72 -17.00 9.82
N LEU A 62 -3.40 -16.22 8.79
CA LEU A 62 -3.69 -16.50 7.39
C LEU A 62 -2.47 -17.03 6.62
N ALA A 63 -1.31 -17.22 7.28
CA ALA A 63 -0.02 -17.55 6.67
C ALA A 63 -0.10 -18.70 5.66
N LYS A 64 -0.78 -19.78 6.01
CA LYS A 64 -0.94 -20.98 5.18
C LYS A 64 -2.12 -20.93 4.21
N ARG A 65 -2.98 -19.92 4.30
CA ARG A 65 -4.09 -19.76 3.36
C ARG A 65 -3.60 -19.33 1.98
N ARG A 66 -4.33 -19.73 0.96
CA ARG A 66 -4.10 -19.30 -0.41
C ARG A 66 -4.58 -17.85 -0.59
N LEU A 67 -3.85 -17.10 -1.36
CA LEU A 67 -4.15 -15.69 -1.58
C LEU A 67 -5.51 -15.47 -2.25
N ASP A 68 -5.90 -16.36 -3.17
CA ASP A 68 -7.19 -16.34 -3.87
C ASP A 68 -8.40 -16.62 -2.97
N SER A 69 -8.18 -17.20 -1.77
CA SER A 69 -9.23 -17.48 -0.79
C SER A 69 -9.45 -16.34 0.23
N LEU A 70 -8.71 -15.25 0.11
CA LEU A 70 -8.77 -14.12 1.02
C LEU A 70 -9.77 -13.06 0.55
N SER A 71 -10.34 -12.31 1.52
CA SER A 71 -11.08 -11.07 1.21
C SER A 71 -10.15 -10.01 0.62
N GLY A 72 -10.72 -9.02 -0.09
CA GLY A 72 -9.94 -7.91 -0.67
C GLY A 72 -9.04 -7.21 0.35
N GLY A 73 -9.56 -6.92 1.56
CA GLY A 73 -8.78 -6.31 2.63
C GLY A 73 -7.63 -7.19 3.13
N GLN A 74 -7.86 -8.51 3.22
CA GLN A 74 -6.81 -9.45 3.60
C GLN A 74 -5.73 -9.55 2.52
N GLN A 75 -6.11 -9.51 1.24
CA GLN A 75 -5.17 -9.49 0.12
C GLN A 75 -4.32 -8.21 0.15
N GLN A 76 -4.92 -7.05 0.39
CA GLN A 76 -4.20 -5.77 0.50
C GLN A 76 -3.20 -5.79 1.67
N ARG A 77 -3.58 -6.33 2.82
CA ARG A 77 -2.66 -6.51 3.96
C ARG A 77 -1.53 -7.48 3.63
N ALA A 78 -1.78 -8.54 2.87
CA ALA A 78 -0.73 -9.46 2.44
C ALA A 78 0.26 -8.79 1.48
N LEU A 79 -0.21 -7.94 0.58
CA LEU A 79 0.65 -7.13 -0.29
C LEU A 79 1.46 -6.10 0.49
N LEU A 80 0.85 -5.47 1.50
CA LEU A 80 1.55 -4.55 2.39
C LEU A 80 2.64 -5.26 3.19
N ALA A 81 2.36 -6.45 3.75
CA ALA A 81 3.36 -7.27 4.44
C ALA A 81 4.54 -7.61 3.53
N LYS A 82 4.27 -7.99 2.26
CA LYS A 82 5.32 -8.20 1.25
C LYS A 82 6.17 -6.95 1.04
N THR A 83 5.55 -5.77 1.00
CA THR A 83 6.26 -4.50 0.81
C THR A 83 7.16 -4.19 2.01
N LEU A 84 6.71 -4.49 3.24
CA LEU A 84 7.50 -4.32 4.47
C LEU A 84 8.75 -5.20 4.53
N MET A 85 8.80 -6.31 3.78
CA MET A 85 9.98 -7.15 3.67
C MET A 85 11.10 -6.51 2.82
N SER A 86 10.79 -5.45 2.08
CA SER A 86 11.80 -4.69 1.33
C SER A 86 12.61 -3.79 2.28
N PRO A 87 13.92 -3.67 2.12
CA PRO A 87 14.76 -2.78 2.92
C PRO A 87 14.56 -1.29 2.60
N SER A 88 13.48 -0.93 1.95
CA SER A 88 13.14 0.44 1.59
C SER A 88 12.55 1.19 2.79
N LYS A 89 12.94 2.46 2.93
CA LYS A 89 12.30 3.41 3.86
C LYS A 89 11.19 4.24 3.21
N PHE A 90 10.87 3.92 1.95
CA PHE A 90 9.93 4.65 1.13
C PHE A 90 8.97 3.66 0.47
N PHE A 91 7.67 3.90 0.61
CA PHE A 91 6.61 3.11 -0.01
C PHE A 91 5.73 3.98 -0.90
N LEU A 92 5.41 3.47 -2.06
CA LEU A 92 4.44 4.05 -2.98
C LEU A 92 3.30 3.03 -3.15
N LEU A 93 2.11 3.43 -2.75
CA LEU A 93 0.89 2.61 -2.79
C LEU A 93 -0.10 3.28 -3.73
N ASP A 94 -0.46 2.58 -4.79
CA ASP A 94 -1.40 3.06 -5.80
C ASP A 94 -2.80 2.52 -5.50
N GLU A 95 -3.72 3.42 -5.15
CA GLU A 95 -5.12 3.16 -4.80
C GLU A 95 -5.33 1.94 -3.87
N PRO A 96 -4.59 1.81 -2.75
CA PRO A 96 -4.62 0.59 -1.94
C PRO A 96 -5.97 0.35 -1.25
N CYS A 97 -6.81 1.36 -1.17
CA CYS A 97 -8.12 1.31 -0.49
C CYS A 97 -9.31 1.20 -1.44
N SER A 98 -9.11 1.20 -2.77
CA SER A 98 -10.19 1.28 -3.76
C SER A 98 -11.20 0.13 -3.70
N ALA A 99 -10.76 -1.07 -3.26
CA ALA A 99 -11.59 -2.27 -3.16
C ALA A 99 -12.00 -2.61 -1.72
N LEU A 100 -11.81 -1.69 -0.77
CA LEU A 100 -12.09 -1.91 0.65
C LEU A 100 -13.41 -1.27 1.05
N ASP A 101 -14.19 -1.99 1.88
CA ASP A 101 -15.31 -1.42 2.61
C ASP A 101 -14.80 -0.42 3.68
N PRO A 102 -15.63 0.50 4.16
CA PRO A 102 -15.21 1.53 5.10
C PRO A 102 -14.48 1.01 6.34
N PRO A 103 -14.97 -0.04 7.05
CA PRO A 103 -14.25 -0.59 8.20
C PRO A 103 -12.87 -1.15 7.86
N ALA A 104 -12.74 -1.88 6.75
CA ALA A 104 -11.45 -2.44 6.32
C ALA A 104 -10.47 -1.34 5.87
N ARG A 105 -10.98 -0.25 5.27
CA ARG A 105 -10.20 0.94 4.93
C ARG A 105 -9.62 1.59 6.18
N ASP A 106 -10.45 1.85 7.19
CA ASP A 106 -10.02 2.48 8.44
C ASP A 106 -8.93 1.66 9.14
N GLU A 107 -9.09 0.34 9.19
CA GLU A 107 -8.07 -0.54 9.73
C GLU A 107 -6.79 -0.52 8.91
N PHE A 108 -6.88 -0.51 7.58
CA PHE A 108 -5.72 -0.41 6.71
C PHE A 108 -4.96 0.92 6.91
N LEU A 109 -5.67 2.04 6.98
CA LEU A 109 -5.07 3.36 7.24
C LEU A 109 -4.40 3.44 8.62
N LYS A 110 -4.97 2.81 9.66
CA LYS A 110 -4.32 2.69 10.98
C LYS A 110 -2.97 1.94 10.89
N ILE A 111 -2.92 0.86 10.12
CA ILE A 111 -1.67 0.11 9.90
C ILE A 111 -0.64 1.00 9.18
N ILE A 112 -1.07 1.70 8.12
CA ILE A 112 -0.20 2.64 7.38
C ILE A 112 0.33 3.74 8.31
N ARG A 113 -0.52 4.29 9.19
CA ARG A 113 -0.09 5.30 10.16
C ARG A 113 0.99 4.77 11.09
N GLN A 114 0.83 3.57 11.64
CA GLN A 114 1.85 2.93 12.47
C GLN A 114 3.17 2.72 11.72
N ILE A 115 3.13 2.40 10.43
CA ILE A 115 4.31 2.25 9.59
C ILE A 115 5.01 3.60 9.40
N ALA A 116 4.25 4.67 9.16
CA ALA A 116 4.78 6.02 9.02
C ALA A 116 5.39 6.52 10.34
N ASP A 117 4.73 6.30 11.47
CA ASP A 117 5.22 6.65 12.82
C ASP A 117 6.52 5.91 13.18
N ALA A 118 6.74 4.72 12.61
CA ALA A 118 8.00 3.98 12.71
C ALA A 118 9.13 4.56 11.84
N GLY A 119 8.94 5.72 11.20
CA GLY A 119 9.94 6.45 10.43
C GLY A 119 10.02 6.07 8.95
N MET A 120 8.97 5.45 8.39
CA MET A 120 8.89 5.15 6.97
C MET A 120 8.10 6.22 6.23
N ALA A 121 8.61 6.68 5.07
CA ALA A 121 7.86 7.57 4.20
C ALA A 121 6.87 6.76 3.35
N VAL A 122 5.57 7.09 3.44
CA VAL A 122 4.50 6.41 2.69
C VAL A 122 3.78 7.42 1.82
N PHE A 123 3.71 7.12 0.52
CA PHE A 123 2.94 7.88 -0.46
C PHE A 123 1.78 7.02 -0.95
N ILE A 124 0.59 7.59 -0.94
CA ILE A 124 -0.64 6.90 -1.33
C ILE A 124 -1.33 7.74 -2.39
N SER A 125 -1.60 7.14 -3.56
CA SER A 125 -2.56 7.71 -4.50
C SER A 125 -3.98 7.33 -4.08
N SER A 126 -4.89 8.28 -4.13
CA SER A 126 -6.31 8.03 -3.87
C SER A 126 -7.16 9.04 -4.65
N HIS A 127 -8.34 8.61 -5.04
CA HIS A 127 -9.38 9.50 -5.57
C HIS A 127 -10.44 9.84 -4.51
N ASP A 128 -10.27 9.38 -3.28
CA ASP A 128 -11.18 9.66 -2.18
C ASP A 128 -10.99 11.07 -1.62
N TRP A 129 -12.10 11.79 -1.53
CA TRP A 129 -12.22 13.09 -0.91
C TRP A 129 -13.07 12.97 0.34
N GLY A 130 -12.64 13.53 1.45
CA GLY A 130 -13.44 13.53 2.67
C GLY A 130 -12.63 13.29 3.93
N SER A 131 -13.27 12.71 4.96
CA SER A 131 -12.67 12.51 6.28
C SER A 131 -11.42 11.61 6.29
N SER A 132 -11.27 10.72 5.29
CA SER A 132 -10.09 9.87 5.13
C SER A 132 -8.80 10.68 4.91
N LEU A 133 -8.89 11.91 4.37
CA LEU A 133 -7.73 12.78 4.20
C LEU A 133 -7.07 13.16 5.53
N ASN A 134 -7.81 13.18 6.64
CA ASN A 134 -7.27 13.49 7.95
C ASN A 134 -6.27 12.43 8.49
N ALA A 135 -6.20 11.26 7.86
CA ALA A 135 -5.20 10.23 8.19
C ALA A 135 -3.78 10.56 7.68
N TYR A 136 -3.64 11.56 6.80
CA TYR A 136 -2.39 11.93 6.15
C TYR A 136 -1.78 13.20 6.76
N ASP A 137 -0.45 13.28 6.77
CA ASP A 137 0.27 14.47 7.24
C ASP A 137 0.24 15.58 6.18
N LYS A 138 0.33 15.18 4.90
CA LYS A 138 0.29 16.09 3.74
C LYS A 138 -0.53 15.50 2.61
N VAL A 139 -1.18 16.37 1.87
CA VAL A 139 -1.96 16.04 0.68
C VAL A 139 -1.42 16.86 -0.50
N VAL A 140 -1.31 16.22 -1.64
CA VAL A 140 -0.99 16.83 -2.93
C VAL A 140 -2.14 16.57 -3.88
N VAL A 141 -2.74 17.64 -4.38
CA VAL A 141 -3.83 17.56 -5.37
C VAL A 141 -3.27 17.77 -6.76
N LEU A 142 -3.56 16.83 -7.63
CA LEU A 142 -3.09 16.80 -9.02
C LEU A 142 -4.27 16.80 -10.00
N ASP A 143 -4.22 17.72 -10.96
CA ASP A 143 -5.00 17.66 -12.20
C ASP A 143 -4.12 18.20 -13.32
N LYS A 144 -3.42 17.34 -14.04
CA LYS A 144 -2.35 17.64 -15.02
C LYS A 144 -1.18 18.42 -14.43
N THR A 145 -1.47 19.35 -13.52
CA THR A 145 -0.50 20.12 -12.73
C THR A 145 -0.81 19.99 -11.25
N VAL A 146 0.12 20.44 -10.41
CA VAL A 146 -0.13 20.52 -8.96
C VAL A 146 -1.08 21.68 -8.69
N ILE A 147 -2.27 21.39 -8.17
CA ILE A 147 -3.29 22.40 -7.81
C ILE A 147 -3.05 22.90 -6.38
N ALA A 148 -2.81 21.98 -5.45
CA ALA A 148 -2.62 22.31 -4.04
C ALA A 148 -1.65 21.32 -3.38
N ILE A 149 -0.89 21.85 -2.41
CA ILE A 149 -0.05 21.07 -1.50
C ILE A 149 -0.23 21.67 -0.11
N GLY A 150 -0.40 20.81 0.89
CA GLY A 150 -0.52 21.27 2.28
C GLY A 150 -1.02 20.17 3.20
N THR A 151 -1.38 20.56 4.41
CA THR A 151 -2.14 19.71 5.32
C THR A 151 -3.54 19.46 4.77
N PRO A 152 -4.26 18.41 5.20
CA PRO A 152 -5.63 18.14 4.75
C PRO A 152 -6.55 19.37 4.84
N LYS A 153 -6.48 20.12 5.93
CA LYS A 153 -7.29 21.35 6.14
C LYS A 153 -6.94 22.47 5.17
N GLU A 154 -5.65 22.73 4.96
CA GLU A 154 -5.19 23.75 4.04
C GLU A 154 -5.61 23.45 2.61
N VAL A 155 -5.52 22.18 2.21
CA VAL A 155 -5.92 21.74 0.88
C VAL A 155 -7.43 21.84 0.70
N GLN A 156 -8.21 21.43 1.70
CA GLN A 156 -9.67 21.50 1.65
C GLN A 156 -10.16 22.94 1.50
N ASN A 157 -9.64 23.88 2.31
CA ASN A 157 -9.97 25.30 2.19
C ASN A 157 -9.65 25.86 0.79
N LYS A 158 -8.48 25.53 0.23
CA LYS A 158 -8.11 25.97 -1.13
C LYS A 158 -9.04 25.43 -2.20
N LEU A 159 -9.53 24.22 -2.07
CA LEU A 159 -10.46 23.63 -3.02
C LEU A 159 -11.85 24.24 -2.92
N ASP A 160 -12.32 24.51 -1.71
CA ASP A 160 -13.58 25.20 -1.48
C ASP A 160 -13.56 26.61 -2.12
N ASP A 161 -12.45 27.34 -1.96
CA ASP A 161 -12.24 28.64 -2.63
C ASP A 161 -12.28 28.53 -4.16
N ILE A 162 -11.65 27.49 -4.74
CA ILE A 162 -11.64 27.26 -6.19
C ILE A 162 -13.03 26.86 -6.70
N CYS A 163 -13.77 26.05 -5.97
CA CYS A 163 -15.14 25.67 -6.31
C CYS A 163 -16.08 26.90 -6.27
N CYS A 164 -16.00 27.70 -5.21
CA CYS A 164 -16.77 28.94 -5.11
C CYS A 164 -16.48 29.94 -6.24
N LEU A 165 -15.23 29.99 -6.71
CA LEU A 165 -14.87 30.85 -7.86
C LEU A 165 -15.42 30.31 -9.18
N LYS A 166 -15.52 29.00 -9.36
CA LYS A 166 -16.12 28.38 -10.56
C LYS A 166 -17.64 28.58 -10.59
N GLU A 167 -18.32 28.46 -9.46
CA GLU A 167 -19.76 28.71 -9.39
C GLU A 167 -20.12 30.17 -9.63
N LYS A 168 -19.32 31.14 -9.15
CA LYS A 168 -19.51 32.56 -9.45
C LYS A 168 -19.34 32.89 -10.94
N ASN A 169 -18.45 32.23 -11.66
CA ASN A 169 -18.24 32.43 -13.09
C ASN A 169 -19.29 31.74 -13.97
N LEU A 170 -20.17 30.87 -13.41
CA LEU A 170 -21.30 30.31 -14.12
C LEU A 170 -22.60 31.15 -13.96
N CYS A 171 -22.64 32.06 -13.00
CA CYS A 171 -23.81 32.95 -12.79
C CYS A 171 -23.76 34.27 -13.57
N ASP A 172 -22.68 34.58 -14.29
CA ASP A 172 -22.53 35.80 -15.09
C ASP A 172 -22.81 35.57 -16.60
N CYS A 173 -23.64 34.59 -16.95
CA CYS A 173 -24.14 34.38 -18.30
C CYS A 173 -25.67 34.61 -18.34
N ASP A 174 -26.08 35.86 -18.23
CA ASP A 174 -27.37 36.38 -18.72
C ASP A 174 -27.13 37.47 -19.75
#